data_500eecfeb7057f5249bdd753b70a8d67
#
_entry.id   500eecfeb7057f5249bdd753b70a8d67
#
_cell.length_a   1.000
_cell.length_b   1.000
_cell.length_c   1.000
_cell.angle_alpha   90.00
_cell.angle_beta   90.00
_cell.angle_gamma   90.00
#
_symmetry.space_group_name_H-M   'P 1'
#
loop_
_entity.id
_entity.type
_entity.pdbx_description
1 polymer ?
#
loop_
_entity_poly.entity_id
_entity_poly.type
_entity_poly.pdbx_seq_one_letter_code
_entity_poly.pdbx_strand_id
1 'polypeptide(L)'
;TAPAPALRAAVDAALSARDWSARHLPRRPQLLPQLIQTVNDHEASARAMAAIIGQDPVLTGNLLRIANSPVYRLQARPVDSLQRAVTLVGTEGIRQIISAVLVQPVMHLQCAAFPQFDAVIWEHALLASRAAADHARTVSHEDAFAAQWLGLTQGLGAALVMRHLLDACAGHGVAVPPRALAAALLDDWTLPVASRIAAAWELPPPVHAALERAGAGAPDGLLTSLGFARAAAAASLLCRHGRMGQAQALALLEHLQSTPAHALQWIWRRVHGRAVETLDADEVHAGDGDAGADAGVASR
;
A
#
# COMPACT_ATOMS: atom_id res chain seq x y z
N THR A 1 27.25 -19.79 8.90
CA THR A 1 26.54 -18.55 8.62
C THR A 1 27.10 -17.98 7.32
N ALA A 2 26.36 -18.00 6.23
CA ALA A 2 26.81 -17.39 4.99
C ALA A 2 27.08 -15.90 5.23
N PRO A 3 28.20 -15.34 4.77
CA PRO A 3 28.49 -13.92 4.92
C PRO A 3 27.45 -13.08 4.13
N ALA A 4 27.03 -11.95 4.67
CA ALA A 4 26.09 -11.04 4.01
C ALA A 4 26.43 -10.72 2.53
N PRO A 5 27.71 -10.63 2.11
CA PRO A 5 28.10 -10.47 0.70
C PRO A 5 27.64 -11.61 -0.22
N ALA A 6 27.67 -12.87 0.25
CA ALA A 6 27.24 -14.02 -0.56
C ALA A 6 25.71 -14.00 -0.77
N LEU A 7 24.94 -13.68 0.28
CA LEU A 7 23.50 -13.49 0.18
C LEU A 7 23.16 -12.34 -0.78
N ARG A 8 23.89 -11.22 -0.66
CA ARG A 8 23.74 -10.08 -1.55
C ARG A 8 23.95 -10.48 -3.01
N ALA A 9 25.08 -11.12 -3.30
CA ALA A 9 25.40 -11.57 -4.67
C ALA A 9 24.36 -12.53 -5.24
N ALA A 10 23.82 -13.44 -4.43
CA ALA A 10 22.76 -14.35 -4.85
C ALA A 10 21.47 -13.62 -5.22
N VAL A 11 21.06 -12.63 -4.41
CA VAL A 11 19.86 -11.82 -4.68
C VAL A 11 20.08 -10.91 -5.89
N ASP A 12 21.22 -10.22 -5.98
CA ASP A 12 21.55 -9.36 -7.12
C ASP A 12 21.55 -10.16 -8.43
N ALA A 13 22.12 -11.37 -8.43
CA ALA A 13 22.10 -12.26 -9.60
C ALA A 13 20.66 -12.66 -10.00
N ALA A 14 19.83 -13.05 -9.03
CA ALA A 14 18.44 -13.42 -9.26
C ALA A 14 17.62 -12.24 -9.79
N LEU A 15 17.78 -11.05 -9.20
CA LEU A 15 17.03 -9.86 -9.58
C LEU A 15 17.56 -9.22 -10.90
N SER A 16 18.83 -9.42 -11.26
CA SER A 16 19.41 -8.94 -12.53
C SER A 16 19.11 -9.85 -13.71
N ALA A 17 18.66 -11.08 -13.47
CA ALA A 17 18.40 -12.05 -14.54
C ALA A 17 17.44 -11.45 -15.59
N ARG A 18 17.81 -11.59 -16.88
CA ARG A 18 16.98 -11.06 -17.99
C ARG A 18 15.69 -11.84 -18.18
N ASP A 19 15.76 -13.13 -17.88
CA ASP A 19 14.64 -14.06 -18.08
C ASP A 19 13.92 -14.31 -16.76
N TRP A 20 13.07 -13.36 -16.39
CA TRP A 20 12.14 -13.57 -15.31
C TRP A 20 11.00 -14.45 -15.82
N SER A 21 11.17 -15.75 -15.66
CA SER A 21 10.11 -16.70 -15.96
C SER A 21 8.84 -16.34 -15.16
N ALA A 22 7.70 -16.82 -15.63
CA ALA A 22 6.39 -16.65 -14.96
C ALA A 22 6.37 -17.13 -13.48
N ARG A 23 7.43 -17.79 -13.00
CA ARG A 23 7.61 -18.20 -11.61
C ARG A 23 8.08 -17.06 -10.70
N HIS A 24 8.74 -16.05 -11.26
CA HIS A 24 9.34 -14.95 -10.50
C HIS A 24 8.46 -13.69 -10.50
N LEU A 25 7.61 -13.50 -11.53
CA LEU A 25 6.66 -12.39 -11.59
C LEU A 25 5.30 -12.81 -11.04
N PRO A 26 4.66 -11.96 -10.25
CA PRO A 26 3.29 -12.20 -9.83
C PRO A 26 2.37 -12.23 -11.06
N ARG A 27 1.41 -13.14 -11.04
CA ARG A 27 0.41 -13.22 -12.12
C ARG A 27 -0.35 -11.90 -12.22
N ARG A 28 -0.46 -11.40 -13.45
CA ARG A 28 -1.33 -10.24 -13.75
C ARG A 28 -2.77 -10.56 -13.33
N PRO A 29 -3.42 -9.72 -12.53
CA PRO A 29 -4.82 -9.91 -12.20
C PRO A 29 -5.70 -9.90 -13.47
N GLN A 30 -6.62 -10.85 -13.57
CA GLN A 30 -7.44 -11.04 -14.78
C GLN A 30 -8.33 -9.82 -15.10
N LEU A 31 -8.81 -9.11 -14.07
CA LEU A 31 -9.66 -7.93 -14.22
C LEU A 31 -8.86 -6.64 -14.46
N LEU A 32 -7.54 -6.68 -14.36
CA LEU A 32 -6.71 -5.48 -14.52
C LEU A 32 -6.85 -4.81 -15.89
N PRO A 33 -6.88 -5.53 -17.05
CA PRO A 33 -7.10 -4.90 -18.34
C PRO A 33 -8.43 -4.16 -18.43
N GLN A 34 -9.50 -4.75 -17.89
CA GLN A 34 -10.83 -4.13 -17.86
C GLN A 34 -10.83 -2.88 -16.99
N LEU A 35 -10.17 -2.93 -15.83
CA LEU A 35 -10.01 -1.76 -14.97
C LEU A 35 -9.27 -0.63 -15.68
N ILE A 36 -8.17 -0.92 -16.37
CA ILE A 36 -7.41 0.09 -17.13
C ILE A 36 -8.22 0.70 -18.25
N GLN A 37 -9.02 -0.10 -18.96
CA GLN A 37 -9.89 0.39 -20.05
C GLN A 37 -11.01 1.30 -19.56
N THR A 38 -11.61 0.99 -18.39
CA THR A 38 -12.69 1.81 -17.80
C THR A 38 -12.20 3.16 -17.27
N VAL A 39 -10.90 3.37 -17.17
CA VAL A 39 -10.29 4.66 -16.76
C VAL A 39 -10.61 5.79 -17.71
N ASN A 40 -10.77 5.49 -18.99
CA ASN A 40 -10.99 6.49 -20.05
C ASN A 40 -12.47 6.89 -20.21
N ASP A 41 -13.40 6.19 -19.54
CA ASP A 41 -14.84 6.47 -19.61
C ASP A 41 -15.37 6.90 -18.23
N HIS A 42 -15.45 8.21 -18.02
CA HIS A 42 -15.72 8.80 -16.71
C HIS A 42 -17.11 8.55 -16.13
N GLU A 43 -18.13 8.32 -16.95
CA GLU A 43 -19.51 8.17 -16.47
C GLU A 43 -19.99 6.70 -16.34
N ALA A 44 -19.52 5.81 -17.19
CA ALA A 44 -19.93 4.41 -17.19
C ALA A 44 -19.17 3.56 -16.16
N SER A 45 -18.06 4.08 -15.62
CA SER A 45 -17.03 3.23 -15.04
C SER A 45 -17.35 2.63 -13.66
N ALA A 46 -17.90 3.38 -12.71
CA ALA A 46 -18.07 2.88 -11.34
C ALA A 46 -19.13 1.80 -11.22
N ARG A 47 -20.27 1.98 -11.91
CA ARG A 47 -21.36 0.95 -11.92
C ARG A 47 -20.96 -0.27 -12.72
N ALA A 48 -20.29 -0.09 -13.86
CA ALA A 48 -19.78 -1.21 -14.66
C ALA A 48 -18.72 -2.01 -13.91
N MET A 49 -17.78 -1.34 -13.23
CA MET A 49 -16.78 -2.00 -12.39
C MET A 49 -17.41 -2.73 -11.20
N ALA A 50 -18.37 -2.11 -10.50
CA ALA A 50 -19.10 -2.75 -9.42
C ALA A 50 -19.86 -3.99 -9.90
N ALA A 51 -20.44 -3.94 -11.10
CA ALA A 51 -21.12 -5.09 -11.70
C ALA A 51 -20.15 -6.23 -12.03
N ILE A 52 -18.97 -5.94 -12.55
CA ILE A 52 -17.93 -6.95 -12.83
C ILE A 52 -17.44 -7.58 -11.52
N ILE A 53 -17.13 -6.77 -10.50
CA ILE A 53 -16.64 -7.25 -9.20
C ILE A 53 -17.74 -8.02 -8.46
N GLY A 54 -19.01 -7.60 -8.60
CA GLY A 54 -20.15 -8.27 -8.01
C GLY A 54 -20.38 -9.71 -8.48
N GLN A 55 -19.75 -10.11 -9.59
CA GLN A 55 -19.78 -11.48 -10.08
C GLN A 55 -18.84 -12.42 -9.31
N ASP A 56 -17.85 -11.86 -8.60
CA ASP A 56 -16.89 -12.62 -7.80
C ASP A 56 -17.09 -12.29 -6.29
N PRO A 57 -17.63 -13.26 -5.49
CA PRO A 57 -17.85 -13.06 -4.06
C PRO A 57 -16.56 -12.75 -3.28
N VAL A 58 -15.41 -13.29 -3.71
CA VAL A 58 -14.10 -13.08 -3.04
C VAL A 58 -13.64 -11.65 -3.28
N LEU A 59 -13.70 -11.17 -4.53
CA LEU A 59 -13.38 -9.79 -4.85
C LEU A 59 -14.32 -8.81 -4.18
N THR A 60 -15.62 -9.12 -4.13
CA THR A 60 -16.62 -8.32 -3.41
C THR A 60 -16.28 -8.20 -1.92
N GLY A 61 -15.98 -9.32 -1.26
CA GLY A 61 -15.59 -9.34 0.14
C GLY A 61 -14.32 -8.54 0.41
N ASN A 62 -13.31 -8.69 -0.43
CA ASN A 62 -12.07 -7.92 -0.34
C ASN A 62 -12.29 -6.41 -0.56
N LEU A 63 -13.14 -6.04 -1.51
CA LEU A 63 -13.49 -4.65 -1.75
C LEU A 63 -14.15 -4.02 -0.53
N LEU A 64 -15.16 -4.69 0.05
CA LEU A 64 -15.84 -4.20 1.25
C LEU A 64 -14.89 -4.09 2.44
N ARG A 65 -13.96 -5.05 2.60
CA ARG A 65 -12.93 -4.99 3.64
C ARG A 65 -12.00 -3.80 3.46
N ILE A 66 -11.53 -3.50 2.24
CA ILE A 66 -10.69 -2.33 1.97
C ILE A 66 -11.49 -1.03 2.11
N ALA A 67 -12.74 -0.98 1.64
CA ALA A 67 -13.62 0.17 1.81
C ALA A 67 -13.87 0.52 3.29
N ASN A 68 -13.88 -0.49 4.16
CA ASN A 68 -14.03 -0.35 5.60
C ASN A 68 -12.70 -0.19 6.35
N SER A 69 -11.57 -0.27 5.66
CA SER A 69 -10.26 -0.04 6.30
C SER A 69 -10.11 1.41 6.76
N PRO A 70 -9.25 1.70 7.75
CA PRO A 70 -9.00 3.07 8.22
C PRO A 70 -8.61 4.04 7.10
N VAL A 71 -7.98 3.53 6.04
CA VAL A 71 -7.52 4.34 4.88
C VAL A 71 -8.69 4.88 4.04
N TYR A 72 -9.77 4.09 3.90
CA TYR A 72 -10.90 4.42 3.01
C TYR A 72 -12.21 4.70 3.73
N ARG A 73 -12.32 4.34 5.01
CA ARG A 73 -13.55 4.51 5.78
C ARG A 73 -13.95 5.99 5.89
N LEU A 74 -15.14 6.32 5.37
CA LEU A 74 -15.68 7.68 5.37
C LEU A 74 -16.68 7.94 6.51
N GLN A 75 -17.25 6.90 7.08
CA GLN A 75 -18.32 6.97 8.08
C GLN A 75 -18.06 5.97 9.21
N ALA A 76 -18.62 6.23 10.41
CA ALA A 76 -18.58 5.30 11.53
C ALA A 76 -19.31 3.97 11.21
N ARG A 77 -20.39 4.03 10.43
CA ARG A 77 -21.15 2.83 10.02
C ARG A 77 -20.41 2.09 8.89
N PRO A 78 -20.18 0.77 9.03
CA PRO A 78 -19.54 -0.02 7.99
C PRO A 78 -20.32 -0.01 6.67
N VAL A 79 -19.59 -0.11 5.56
CA VAL A 79 -20.12 -0.30 4.21
C VAL A 79 -20.41 -1.78 4.02
N ASP A 80 -21.65 -2.13 3.74
CA ASP A 80 -22.17 -3.49 3.67
C ASP A 80 -22.51 -3.97 2.24
N SER A 81 -22.47 -3.06 1.26
CA SER A 81 -22.79 -3.38 -0.13
C SER A 81 -21.95 -2.59 -1.13
N LEU A 82 -21.76 -3.17 -2.33
CA LEU A 82 -21.06 -2.51 -3.43
C LEU A 82 -21.74 -1.19 -3.83
N GLN A 83 -23.06 -1.17 -3.90
CA GLN A 83 -23.80 0.05 -4.24
C GLN A 83 -23.55 1.16 -3.24
N ARG A 84 -23.56 0.81 -1.94
CA ARG A 84 -23.25 1.78 -0.88
C ARG A 84 -21.79 2.23 -0.93
N ALA A 85 -20.85 1.34 -1.24
CA ALA A 85 -19.45 1.70 -1.46
C ALA A 85 -19.31 2.73 -2.58
N VAL A 86 -19.92 2.47 -3.75
CA VAL A 86 -19.90 3.40 -4.89
C VAL A 86 -20.49 4.77 -4.53
N THR A 87 -21.62 4.79 -3.82
CA THR A 87 -22.28 6.05 -3.42
C THR A 87 -21.44 6.86 -2.44
N LEU A 88 -20.76 6.20 -1.49
CA LEU A 88 -20.00 6.88 -0.43
C LEU A 88 -18.63 7.36 -0.88
N VAL A 89 -17.88 6.53 -1.61
CA VAL A 89 -16.49 6.85 -2.00
C VAL A 89 -16.41 7.48 -3.40
N GLY A 90 -17.49 7.45 -4.16
CA GLY A 90 -17.53 7.96 -5.53
C GLY A 90 -16.75 7.10 -6.52
N THR A 91 -16.81 7.49 -7.81
CA THR A 91 -16.15 6.75 -8.91
C THR A 91 -14.65 6.62 -8.69
N GLU A 92 -13.99 7.71 -8.35
CA GLU A 92 -12.53 7.72 -8.14
C GLU A 92 -12.13 6.84 -6.94
N GLY A 93 -12.87 6.93 -5.83
CA GLY A 93 -12.59 6.11 -4.65
C GLY A 93 -12.80 4.62 -4.93
N ILE A 94 -13.83 4.24 -5.69
CA ILE A 94 -14.03 2.85 -6.10
C ILE A 94 -12.89 2.35 -6.99
N ARG A 95 -12.43 3.12 -7.96
CA ARG A 95 -11.27 2.77 -8.79
C ARG A 95 -10.03 2.51 -7.95
N GLN A 96 -9.78 3.37 -6.95
CA GLN A 96 -8.66 3.19 -6.02
C GLN A 96 -8.79 1.91 -5.20
N ILE A 97 -9.98 1.61 -4.67
CA ILE A 97 -10.22 0.40 -3.89
C ILE A 97 -10.06 -0.84 -4.77
N ILE A 98 -10.59 -0.84 -5.99
CA ILE A 98 -10.47 -1.96 -6.92
C ILE A 98 -9.01 -2.25 -7.26
N SER A 99 -8.22 -1.22 -7.56
CA SER A 99 -6.79 -1.39 -7.80
C SER A 99 -6.09 -2.07 -6.62
N ALA A 100 -6.41 -1.65 -5.39
CA ALA A 100 -5.87 -2.25 -4.18
C ALA A 100 -6.33 -3.72 -3.99
N VAL A 101 -7.60 -4.02 -4.24
CA VAL A 101 -8.15 -5.40 -4.18
C VAL A 101 -7.43 -6.34 -5.14
N LEU A 102 -7.14 -5.88 -6.34
CA LEU A 102 -6.46 -6.70 -7.34
C LEU A 102 -4.99 -7.00 -6.99
N VAL A 103 -4.33 -6.07 -6.31
CA VAL A 103 -2.92 -6.18 -5.93
C VAL A 103 -2.71 -6.98 -4.64
N GLN A 104 -3.62 -6.87 -3.67
CA GLN A 104 -3.46 -7.45 -2.34
C GLN A 104 -3.13 -8.95 -2.33
N PRO A 105 -3.82 -9.83 -3.09
CA PRO A 105 -3.56 -11.28 -3.04
C PRO A 105 -2.13 -11.65 -3.46
N VAL A 106 -1.50 -10.79 -4.26
CA VAL A 106 -0.17 -11.01 -4.81
C VAL A 106 0.95 -10.63 -3.84
N MET A 107 0.63 -9.81 -2.84
CA MET A 107 1.59 -9.28 -1.87
C MET A 107 1.85 -10.20 -0.67
N HIS A 108 1.13 -11.31 -0.54
CA HIS A 108 1.32 -12.23 0.58
C HIS A 108 2.70 -12.88 0.56
N LEU A 109 3.44 -12.66 1.65
CA LEU A 109 4.76 -13.22 1.89
C LEU A 109 4.84 -13.74 3.33
N GLN A 110 4.83 -15.07 3.49
CA GLN A 110 5.03 -15.66 4.81
C GLN A 110 6.52 -15.71 5.16
N CYS A 111 6.88 -15.10 6.27
CA CYS A 111 8.25 -15.08 6.79
C CYS A 111 8.26 -15.27 8.30
N ALA A 112 8.74 -16.42 8.76
CA ALA A 112 8.84 -16.70 10.19
C ALA A 112 9.77 -15.72 10.93
N ALA A 113 10.82 -15.20 10.25
CA ALA A 113 11.75 -14.23 10.82
C ALA A 113 11.15 -12.81 10.95
N PHE A 114 10.17 -12.49 10.10
CA PHE A 114 9.44 -11.20 10.09
C PHE A 114 7.94 -11.46 9.92
N PRO A 115 7.25 -11.95 10.97
CA PRO A 115 5.87 -12.44 10.87
C PRO A 115 4.85 -11.35 10.51
N GLN A 116 5.20 -10.08 10.70
CA GLN A 116 4.33 -8.94 10.36
C GLN A 116 4.71 -8.28 9.02
N PHE A 117 5.69 -8.84 8.30
CA PHE A 117 6.23 -8.17 7.10
C PHE A 117 5.17 -7.97 6.02
N ASP A 118 4.37 -8.99 5.72
CA ASP A 118 3.30 -8.92 4.72
C ASP A 118 2.23 -7.89 5.09
N ALA A 119 1.81 -7.85 6.35
CA ALA A 119 0.86 -6.86 6.84
C ALA A 119 1.43 -5.43 6.74
N VAL A 120 2.67 -5.23 7.17
CA VAL A 120 3.33 -3.92 7.16
C VAL A 120 3.57 -3.44 5.73
N ILE A 121 4.07 -4.30 4.83
CA ILE A 121 4.33 -3.90 3.43
C ILE A 121 3.03 -3.62 2.67
N TRP A 122 1.98 -4.41 2.94
CA TRP A 122 0.66 -4.14 2.39
C TRP A 122 0.12 -2.80 2.86
N GLU A 123 0.15 -2.55 4.16
CA GLU A 123 -0.35 -1.29 4.74
C GLU A 123 0.45 -0.09 4.22
N HIS A 124 1.78 -0.21 4.16
CA HIS A 124 2.63 0.81 3.55
C HIS A 124 2.26 1.08 2.09
N ALA A 125 2.08 0.03 1.27
CA ALA A 125 1.70 0.17 -0.13
C ALA A 125 0.33 0.86 -0.29
N LEU A 126 -0.64 0.49 0.54
CA LEU A 126 -1.97 1.08 0.53
C LEU A 126 -1.95 2.56 0.92
N LEU A 127 -1.23 2.91 1.98
CA LEU A 127 -1.04 4.31 2.42
C LEU A 127 -0.28 5.12 1.37
N ALA A 128 0.81 4.56 0.82
CA ALA A 128 1.60 5.21 -0.20
C ALA A 128 0.79 5.43 -1.50
N SER A 129 -0.01 4.46 -1.92
CA SER A 129 -0.86 4.60 -3.09
C SER A 129 -1.86 5.74 -2.94
N ARG A 130 -2.47 5.85 -1.76
CA ARG A 130 -3.40 6.95 -1.43
C ARG A 130 -2.71 8.30 -1.37
N ALA A 131 -1.59 8.39 -0.65
CA ALA A 131 -0.81 9.61 -0.53
C ALA A 131 -0.28 10.09 -1.89
N ALA A 132 0.17 9.16 -2.76
CA ALA A 132 0.65 9.48 -4.10
C ALA A 132 -0.46 10.08 -4.97
N ALA A 133 -1.65 9.47 -4.97
CA ALA A 133 -2.79 9.99 -5.71
C ALA A 133 -3.23 11.38 -5.20
N ASP A 134 -3.28 11.55 -3.89
CA ASP A 134 -3.66 12.83 -3.28
C ASP A 134 -2.60 13.92 -3.56
N HIS A 135 -1.30 13.59 -3.47
CA HIS A 135 -0.21 14.52 -3.79
C HIS A 135 -0.17 14.86 -5.29
N ALA A 136 -0.32 13.88 -6.15
CA ALA A 136 -0.36 14.10 -7.60
C ALA A 136 -1.50 15.06 -7.98
N ARG A 137 -2.67 14.90 -7.38
CA ARG A 137 -3.83 15.76 -7.66
C ARG A 137 -3.66 17.18 -7.13
N THR A 138 -3.08 17.36 -5.94
CA THR A 138 -3.11 18.65 -5.23
C THR A 138 -1.82 19.44 -5.30
N VAL A 139 -0.70 18.80 -5.59
CA VAL A 139 0.64 19.43 -5.54
C VAL A 139 1.33 19.40 -6.89
N SER A 140 1.55 18.20 -7.47
CA SER A 140 2.27 18.09 -8.73
C SER A 140 1.39 18.21 -9.97
N HIS A 141 0.06 18.21 -9.82
CA HIS A 141 -0.93 18.29 -10.91
C HIS A 141 -0.73 17.21 -12.00
N GLU A 142 -0.36 16.00 -11.54
CA GLU A 142 -0.12 14.84 -12.37
C GLU A 142 -1.31 13.86 -12.32
N ASP A 143 -1.25 12.81 -13.15
CA ASP A 143 -2.27 11.76 -13.16
C ASP A 143 -2.32 11.02 -11.82
N ALA A 144 -3.39 11.28 -11.04
CA ALA A 144 -3.58 10.68 -9.72
C ALA A 144 -3.75 9.16 -9.77
N PHE A 145 -4.30 8.61 -10.86
CA PHE A 145 -4.44 7.17 -11.03
C PHE A 145 -3.09 6.49 -11.33
N ALA A 146 -2.27 7.11 -12.17
CA ALA A 146 -0.91 6.64 -12.41
C ALA A 146 -0.06 6.72 -11.11
N ALA A 147 -0.17 7.81 -10.34
CA ALA A 147 0.50 7.96 -9.05
C ALA A 147 0.07 6.87 -8.05
N GLN A 148 -1.21 6.55 -7.99
CA GLN A 148 -1.73 5.44 -7.19
C GLN A 148 -1.09 4.10 -7.57
N TRP A 149 -1.02 3.80 -8.86
CA TRP A 149 -0.40 2.57 -9.34
C TRP A 149 1.09 2.50 -9.01
N LEU A 150 1.81 3.62 -9.07
CA LEU A 150 3.20 3.68 -8.59
C LEU A 150 3.32 3.27 -7.12
N GLY A 151 2.42 3.78 -6.26
CA GLY A 151 2.37 3.43 -4.84
C GLY A 151 2.10 1.94 -4.59
N LEU A 152 1.19 1.31 -5.34
CA LEU A 152 0.91 -0.13 -5.23
C LEU A 152 2.05 -0.97 -5.79
N THR A 153 2.55 -0.62 -6.96
CA THR A 153 3.56 -1.40 -7.68
C THR A 153 4.91 -1.39 -6.96
N GLN A 154 5.28 -0.29 -6.32
CA GLN A 154 6.48 -0.27 -5.47
C GLN A 154 6.35 -1.21 -4.27
N GLY A 155 5.17 -1.36 -3.69
CA GLY A 155 4.90 -2.34 -2.64
C GLY A 155 5.10 -3.78 -3.13
N LEU A 156 4.61 -4.10 -4.33
CA LEU A 156 4.87 -5.39 -4.99
C LEU A 156 6.36 -5.61 -5.22
N GLY A 157 7.07 -4.58 -5.69
CA GLY A 157 8.52 -4.62 -5.86
C GLY A 157 9.23 -4.98 -4.56
N ALA A 158 8.89 -4.31 -3.47
CA ALA A 158 9.47 -4.58 -2.15
C ALA A 158 9.15 -6.02 -1.66
N ALA A 159 7.92 -6.50 -1.84
CA ALA A 159 7.53 -7.86 -1.48
C ALA A 159 8.36 -8.91 -2.26
N LEU A 160 8.59 -8.67 -3.55
CA LEU A 160 9.39 -9.56 -4.39
C LEU A 160 10.87 -9.56 -4.00
N VAL A 161 11.46 -8.41 -3.76
CA VAL A 161 12.85 -8.30 -3.26
C VAL A 161 13.02 -9.10 -1.98
N MET A 162 12.07 -8.97 -1.06
CA MET A 162 12.10 -9.70 0.21
C MET A 162 11.96 -11.21 0.01
N ARG A 163 11.12 -11.66 -0.92
CA ARG A 163 10.98 -13.08 -1.29
C ARG A 163 12.31 -13.66 -1.77
N HIS A 164 13.00 -12.97 -2.70
CA HIS A 164 14.30 -13.42 -3.19
C HIS A 164 15.36 -13.46 -2.09
N LEU A 165 15.33 -12.51 -1.14
CA LEU A 165 16.22 -12.56 0.01
C LEU A 165 15.94 -13.77 0.91
N LEU A 166 14.66 -14.11 1.15
CA LEU A 166 14.28 -15.27 1.94
C LEU A 166 14.69 -16.58 1.25
N ASP A 167 14.51 -16.68 -0.06
CA ASP A 167 14.93 -17.83 -0.87
C ASP A 167 16.45 -17.99 -0.82
N ALA A 168 17.21 -16.92 -0.96
CA ALA A 168 18.66 -16.93 -0.82
C ALA A 168 19.09 -17.35 0.60
N CYS A 169 18.44 -16.85 1.64
CA CYS A 169 18.69 -17.25 3.01
C CYS A 169 18.44 -18.73 3.23
N ALA A 170 17.33 -19.27 2.72
CA ALA A 170 16.98 -20.68 2.80
C ALA A 170 18.04 -21.53 2.09
N GLY A 171 18.47 -21.14 0.88
CA GLY A 171 19.51 -21.84 0.12
C GLY A 171 20.88 -21.83 0.79
N HIS A 172 21.16 -20.87 1.66
CA HIS A 172 22.42 -20.76 2.41
C HIS A 172 22.30 -21.18 3.88
N GLY A 173 21.18 -21.73 4.31
CA GLY A 173 20.96 -22.16 5.70
C GLY A 173 20.92 -21.00 6.72
N VAL A 174 20.51 -19.80 6.29
CA VAL A 174 20.38 -18.60 7.14
C VAL A 174 18.93 -18.49 7.61
N ALA A 175 18.69 -18.64 8.90
CA ALA A 175 17.33 -18.61 9.45
C ALA A 175 16.70 -17.21 9.48
N VAL A 176 17.52 -16.16 9.72
CA VAL A 176 17.06 -14.78 9.84
C VAL A 176 17.87 -13.89 8.90
N PRO A 177 17.24 -13.22 7.94
CA PRO A 177 17.91 -12.26 7.06
C PRO A 177 18.57 -11.13 7.86
N PRO A 178 19.82 -10.73 7.53
CA PRO A 178 20.45 -9.57 8.15
C PRO A 178 19.65 -8.29 7.84
N ARG A 179 19.22 -7.55 8.85
CA ARG A 179 18.37 -6.36 8.69
C ARG A 179 18.99 -5.28 7.78
N ALA A 180 20.29 -5.03 7.95
CA ALA A 180 21.01 -4.07 7.12
C ALA A 180 21.05 -4.49 5.64
N LEU A 181 21.22 -5.79 5.36
CA LEU A 181 21.16 -6.32 4.00
C LEU A 181 19.74 -6.19 3.40
N ALA A 182 18.71 -6.54 4.18
CA ALA A 182 17.33 -6.39 3.74
C ALA A 182 17.01 -4.92 3.38
N ALA A 183 17.40 -3.98 4.24
CA ALA A 183 17.21 -2.55 3.97
C ALA A 183 17.93 -2.09 2.69
N ALA A 184 19.21 -2.45 2.51
CA ALA A 184 19.98 -2.09 1.33
C ALA A 184 19.38 -2.68 0.05
N LEU A 185 18.96 -3.96 0.08
CA LEU A 185 18.31 -4.61 -1.08
C LEU A 185 16.97 -3.96 -1.44
N LEU A 186 16.17 -3.60 -0.43
CA LEU A 186 14.91 -2.90 -0.65
C LEU A 186 15.14 -1.52 -1.27
N ASP A 187 16.17 -0.79 -0.83
CA ASP A 187 16.51 0.50 -1.39
C ASP A 187 16.96 0.40 -2.84
N ASP A 188 17.84 -0.53 -3.15
CA ASP A 188 18.43 -0.69 -4.48
C ASP A 188 17.46 -1.29 -5.50
N TRP A 189 16.60 -2.25 -5.10
CA TRP A 189 15.85 -3.10 -6.02
C TRP A 189 14.35 -2.87 -6.08
N THR A 190 13.74 -2.17 -5.13
CA THR A 190 12.27 -1.99 -5.11
C THR A 190 11.75 -1.37 -6.39
N LEU A 191 12.31 -0.26 -6.86
CA LEU A 191 11.84 0.41 -8.08
C LEU A 191 12.24 -0.30 -9.37
N PRO A 192 13.46 -0.85 -9.54
CA PRO A 192 13.78 -1.70 -10.69
C PRO A 192 12.86 -2.91 -10.83
N VAL A 193 12.51 -3.58 -9.73
CA VAL A 193 11.57 -4.70 -9.72
C VAL A 193 10.15 -4.22 -10.04
N ALA A 194 9.71 -3.10 -9.47
CA ALA A 194 8.42 -2.49 -9.78
C ALA A 194 8.29 -2.16 -11.27
N SER A 195 9.36 -1.66 -11.92
CA SER A 195 9.38 -1.40 -13.35
C SER A 195 9.12 -2.67 -14.19
N ARG A 196 9.72 -3.80 -13.81
CA ARG A 196 9.48 -5.08 -14.49
C ARG A 196 8.05 -5.59 -14.30
N ILE A 197 7.50 -5.42 -13.08
CA ILE A 197 6.09 -5.77 -12.82
C ILE A 197 5.17 -4.90 -13.67
N ALA A 198 5.41 -3.60 -13.73
CA ALA A 198 4.64 -2.68 -14.53
C ALA A 198 4.63 -3.09 -16.01
N ALA A 199 5.80 -3.47 -16.56
CA ALA A 199 5.92 -3.97 -17.92
C ALA A 199 5.13 -5.26 -18.13
N ALA A 200 5.30 -6.25 -17.26
CA ALA A 200 4.63 -7.54 -17.37
C ALA A 200 3.10 -7.45 -17.21
N TRP A 201 2.61 -6.48 -16.45
CA TRP A 201 1.19 -6.25 -16.23
C TRP A 201 0.58 -5.28 -17.22
N GLU A 202 1.38 -4.68 -18.13
CA GLU A 202 0.95 -3.67 -19.09
C GLU A 202 0.21 -2.52 -18.39
N LEU A 203 0.82 -1.98 -17.31
CA LEU A 203 0.26 -0.84 -16.59
C LEU A 203 0.22 0.41 -17.51
N PRO A 204 -0.53 1.46 -17.15
CA PRO A 204 -0.62 2.67 -17.97
C PRO A 204 0.76 3.27 -18.33
N PRO A 205 0.93 3.81 -19.53
CA PRO A 205 2.20 4.38 -20.00
C PRO A 205 2.86 5.39 -19.06
N PRO A 206 2.13 6.27 -18.35
CA PRO A 206 2.76 7.18 -17.38
C PRO A 206 3.46 6.47 -16.23
N VAL A 207 2.95 5.29 -15.78
CA VAL A 207 3.57 4.47 -14.74
C VAL A 207 4.90 3.91 -15.22
N HIS A 208 4.92 3.36 -16.44
CA HIS A 208 6.14 2.87 -17.08
C HIS A 208 7.20 3.96 -17.20
N ALA A 209 6.82 5.08 -17.84
CA ALA A 209 7.72 6.19 -18.06
C ALA A 209 8.32 6.75 -16.75
N ALA A 210 7.54 6.79 -15.67
CA ALA A 210 8.03 7.21 -14.37
C ALA A 210 9.05 6.21 -13.81
N LEU A 211 8.74 4.90 -13.82
CA LEU A 211 9.63 3.87 -13.27
C LEU A 211 10.93 3.71 -14.07
N GLU A 212 10.90 3.89 -15.39
CA GLU A 212 12.10 3.88 -16.23
C GLU A 212 13.04 5.06 -15.92
N ARG A 213 12.48 6.22 -15.56
CA ARG A 213 13.27 7.38 -15.15
C ARG A 213 13.75 7.32 -13.69
N ALA A 214 13.25 6.37 -12.90
CA ALA A 214 13.66 6.23 -11.52
C ALA A 214 15.17 5.95 -11.44
N GLY A 215 15.91 6.83 -10.75
CA GLY A 215 17.38 6.75 -10.64
C GLY A 215 18.16 7.48 -11.75
N ALA A 216 17.51 8.05 -12.77
CA ALA A 216 18.19 8.75 -13.89
C ALA A 216 18.38 10.26 -13.67
N GLY A 217 17.99 10.80 -12.51
CA GLY A 217 18.13 12.22 -12.23
C GLY A 217 17.29 12.67 -11.03
N ALA A 218 17.08 13.98 -10.89
CA ALA A 218 16.17 14.50 -9.88
C ALA A 218 14.73 14.03 -10.16
N PRO A 219 13.99 13.55 -9.14
CA PRO A 219 12.62 13.12 -9.34
C PRO A 219 11.74 14.30 -9.75
N ASP A 220 10.93 14.10 -10.76
CA ASP A 220 9.93 15.03 -11.25
C ASP A 220 8.54 14.41 -11.28
N GLY A 221 7.49 15.23 -11.37
CA GLY A 221 6.12 14.81 -11.57
C GLY A 221 5.68 13.63 -10.69
N LEU A 222 5.38 12.50 -11.30
CA LEU A 222 4.90 11.30 -10.62
C LEU A 222 5.91 10.71 -9.63
N LEU A 223 7.22 10.80 -9.90
CA LEU A 223 8.26 10.30 -8.98
C LEU A 223 8.37 11.18 -7.73
N THR A 224 8.14 12.49 -7.85
CA THR A 224 8.03 13.38 -6.70
C THR A 224 6.86 12.97 -5.82
N SER A 225 5.70 12.70 -6.42
CA SER A 225 4.52 12.22 -5.69
C SER A 225 4.77 10.86 -5.02
N LEU A 226 5.47 9.94 -5.69
CA LEU A 226 5.84 8.65 -5.10
C LEU A 226 6.80 8.81 -3.93
N GLY A 227 7.84 9.66 -4.07
CA GLY A 227 8.81 9.93 -3.00
C GLY A 227 8.14 10.48 -1.73
N PHE A 228 7.30 11.50 -1.89
CA PHE A 228 6.47 12.03 -0.80
C PHE A 228 5.60 10.95 -0.16
N ALA A 229 4.90 10.17 -0.99
CA ALA A 229 3.96 9.16 -0.53
C ALA A 229 4.62 8.03 0.26
N ARG A 230 5.79 7.57 -0.18
CA ARG A 230 6.59 6.56 0.56
C ARG A 230 6.99 7.07 1.94
N ALA A 231 7.47 8.31 2.02
CA ALA A 231 7.84 8.94 3.28
C ALA A 231 6.63 9.14 4.20
N ALA A 232 5.50 9.63 3.68
CA ALA A 232 4.28 9.84 4.43
C ALA A 232 3.70 8.51 4.97
N ALA A 233 3.69 7.45 4.16
CA ALA A 233 3.26 6.13 4.57
C ALA A 233 4.17 5.56 5.68
N ALA A 234 5.48 5.64 5.52
CA ALA A 234 6.44 5.19 6.52
C ALA A 234 6.31 5.98 7.84
N ALA A 235 6.21 7.30 7.75
CA ALA A 235 6.00 8.15 8.93
C ALA A 235 4.70 7.82 9.65
N SER A 236 3.60 7.60 8.91
CA SER A 236 2.31 7.20 9.48
C SER A 236 2.41 5.86 10.23
N LEU A 237 3.05 4.86 9.65
CA LEU A 237 3.27 3.56 10.31
C LEU A 237 4.14 3.70 11.56
N LEU A 238 5.23 4.47 11.49
CA LEU A 238 6.09 4.71 12.65
C LEU A 238 5.35 5.42 13.79
N CYS A 239 4.47 6.37 13.46
CA CYS A 239 3.62 7.02 14.47
C CYS A 239 2.65 6.03 15.13
N ARG A 240 1.96 5.18 14.35
CA ARG A 240 1.03 4.18 14.87
C ARG A 240 1.71 3.15 15.78
N HIS A 241 2.95 2.83 15.51
CA HIS A 241 3.74 1.92 16.34
C HIS A 241 4.52 2.63 17.48
N GLY A 242 4.22 3.89 17.76
CA GLY A 242 4.87 4.66 18.83
C GLY A 242 6.38 4.89 18.64
N ARG A 243 6.86 4.81 17.37
CA ARG A 243 8.28 4.98 17.03
C ARG A 243 8.64 6.39 16.59
N MET A 244 7.64 7.23 16.33
CA MET A 244 7.78 8.61 15.89
C MET A 244 6.61 9.43 16.41
N GLY A 245 6.86 10.68 16.83
CA GLY A 245 5.80 11.62 17.18
C GLY A 245 5.22 12.29 15.94
N GLN A 246 3.93 12.66 15.98
CA GLN A 246 3.26 13.31 14.85
C GLN A 246 3.95 14.62 14.42
N ALA A 247 4.37 15.46 15.37
CA ALA A 247 5.08 16.70 15.08
C ALA A 247 6.41 16.42 14.34
N GLN A 248 7.15 15.40 14.76
CA GLN A 248 8.38 14.97 14.12
C GLN A 248 8.13 14.45 12.69
N ALA A 249 7.04 13.69 12.49
CA ALA A 249 6.65 13.19 11.17
C ALA A 249 6.34 14.33 10.21
N LEU A 250 5.55 15.32 10.64
CA LEU A 250 5.21 16.49 9.81
C LEU A 250 6.45 17.33 9.49
N ALA A 251 7.33 17.60 10.47
CA ALA A 251 8.58 18.32 10.24
C ALA A 251 9.49 17.61 9.23
N LEU A 252 9.57 16.27 9.31
CA LEU A 252 10.32 15.47 8.36
C LEU A 252 9.77 15.61 6.94
N LEU A 253 8.44 15.53 6.78
CA LEU A 253 7.80 15.63 5.47
C LEU A 253 7.92 17.02 4.86
N GLU A 254 7.83 18.08 5.67
CA GLU A 254 8.08 19.46 5.24
C GLU A 254 9.53 19.64 4.74
N HIS A 255 10.50 19.00 5.41
CA HIS A 255 11.91 19.12 5.06
C HIS A 255 12.28 18.31 3.80
N LEU A 256 11.68 17.14 3.60
CA LEU A 256 12.00 16.25 2.48
C LEU A 256 11.52 16.76 1.13
N GLN A 257 10.41 17.50 1.11
CA GLN A 257 9.85 18.01 -0.15
C GLN A 257 9.18 19.35 0.09
N SER A 258 9.31 20.25 -0.90
CA SER A 258 8.67 21.60 -0.87
C SER A 258 7.14 21.51 -1.05
N THR A 259 6.49 20.60 -0.31
CA THR A 259 5.04 20.45 -0.33
C THR A 259 4.41 21.60 0.44
N PRO A 260 3.43 22.34 -0.13
CA PRO A 260 2.75 23.40 0.58
C PRO A 260 2.12 22.91 1.88
N ALA A 261 2.30 23.65 2.98
CA ALA A 261 1.89 23.23 4.32
C ALA A 261 0.41 22.82 4.41
N HIS A 262 -0.49 23.54 3.70
CA HIS A 262 -1.91 23.20 3.66
C HIS A 262 -2.18 21.85 2.96
N ALA A 263 -1.46 21.55 1.86
CA ALA A 263 -1.57 20.28 1.16
C ALA A 263 -1.00 19.14 2.00
N LEU A 264 0.17 19.35 2.64
CA LEU A 264 0.78 18.40 3.56
C LEU A 264 -0.19 18.03 4.69
N GLN A 265 -0.75 19.01 5.38
CA GLN A 265 -1.68 18.76 6.48
C GLN A 265 -2.96 18.06 6.02
N TRP A 266 -3.46 18.38 4.83
CA TRP A 266 -4.65 17.74 4.27
C TRP A 266 -4.37 16.28 3.91
N ILE A 267 -3.24 15.98 3.23
CA ILE A 267 -2.85 14.61 2.89
C ILE A 267 -2.58 13.81 4.17
N TRP A 268 -1.85 14.40 5.14
CA TRP A 268 -1.52 13.74 6.40
C TRP A 268 -2.77 13.30 7.15
N ARG A 269 -3.77 14.17 7.30
CA ARG A 269 -5.06 13.82 7.93
C ARG A 269 -5.77 12.67 7.23
N ARG A 270 -5.62 12.51 5.92
CA ARG A 270 -6.23 11.43 5.14
C ARG A 270 -5.47 10.11 5.26
N VAL A 271 -4.18 10.17 5.48
CA VAL A 271 -3.28 9.00 5.57
C VAL A 271 -3.15 8.52 7.02
N HIS A 272 -3.02 9.44 7.97
CA HIS A 272 -2.76 9.14 9.38
C HIS A 272 -3.97 9.37 10.29
N GLY A 273 -4.67 10.50 10.19
CA GLY A 273 -5.70 10.94 11.14
C GLY A 273 -6.90 10.01 11.27
N ARG A 274 -7.31 9.34 10.19
CA ARG A 274 -8.43 8.39 10.23
C ARG A 274 -8.11 7.07 10.95
N ALA A 275 -6.84 6.73 11.09
CA ALA A 275 -6.42 5.52 11.79
C ALA A 275 -6.43 5.71 13.31
N VAL A 276 -6.19 6.93 13.79
CA VAL A 276 -6.18 7.25 15.23
C VAL A 276 -7.60 7.32 15.79
N GLU A 277 -8.54 7.92 15.05
CA GLU A 277 -9.94 8.01 15.47
C GLU A 277 -10.63 6.64 15.62
N THR A 278 -10.16 5.61 14.88
CA THR A 278 -10.73 4.26 14.99
C THR A 278 -10.16 3.48 16.17
N LEU A 279 -8.94 3.73 16.60
CA LEU A 279 -8.35 3.10 17.79
C LEU A 279 -8.95 3.66 19.07
N ASP A 280 -9.17 4.98 19.14
CA ASP A 280 -9.80 5.63 20.30
C ASP A 280 -11.29 5.23 20.42
N ALA A 281 -12.00 4.97 19.32
CA ALA A 281 -13.40 4.53 19.33
C ALA A 281 -13.56 3.08 19.81
N ASP A 282 -12.61 2.21 19.52
CA ASP A 282 -12.63 0.81 19.98
C ASP A 282 -12.23 0.70 21.47
N GLU A 283 -11.34 1.57 21.98
CA GLU A 283 -11.00 1.62 23.41
C GLU A 283 -12.14 2.19 24.28
N VAL A 284 -12.89 3.18 23.78
CA VAL A 284 -14.04 3.75 24.51
C VAL A 284 -15.19 2.76 24.63
N HIS A 285 -15.37 1.83 23.66
CA HIS A 285 -16.40 0.79 23.74
C HIS A 285 -16.00 -0.41 24.59
N ALA A 286 -14.72 -0.63 24.84
CA ALA A 286 -14.24 -1.70 25.72
C ALA A 286 -14.30 -1.33 27.20
N GLY A 287 -14.44 -0.05 27.54
CA GLY A 287 -14.44 0.46 28.91
C GLY A 287 -15.81 0.51 29.61
N ASP A 288 -16.93 0.43 28.87
CA ASP A 288 -18.28 0.63 29.41
C ASP A 288 -19.05 -0.67 29.72
N GLY A 289 -18.40 -1.83 29.68
CA GLY A 289 -19.03 -3.15 29.83
C GLY A 289 -18.94 -3.81 31.21
N ASP A 290 -18.29 -3.21 32.24
CA ASP A 290 -18.12 -3.86 33.55
C ASP A 290 -18.34 -2.95 34.74
N ALA A 291 -19.57 -2.40 34.85
CA ALA A 291 -20.04 -1.80 36.10
C ALA A 291 -21.54 -1.96 36.22
N GLY A 292 -22.00 -3.11 36.72
CA GLY A 292 -23.41 -3.25 37.08
C GLY A 292 -23.92 -4.65 37.37
N ALA A 293 -23.37 -5.33 38.36
CA ALA A 293 -24.08 -6.42 39.06
C ALA A 293 -23.39 -6.76 40.38
N ASP A 294 -23.62 -5.95 41.38
CA ASP A 294 -23.70 -6.47 42.78
C ASP A 294 -24.37 -5.43 43.70
N ALA A 295 -25.63 -5.63 43.99
CA ALA A 295 -26.28 -5.11 45.18
C ALA A 295 -27.61 -5.83 45.43
N GLY A 296 -27.59 -6.76 46.39
CA GLY A 296 -28.67 -6.81 47.37
C GLY A 296 -29.76 -7.82 47.21
N VAL A 297 -29.60 -8.95 47.86
CA VAL A 297 -30.73 -9.61 48.57
C VAL A 297 -30.27 -10.01 49.97
N ALA A 298 -30.76 -9.23 50.93
CA ALA A 298 -30.91 -9.70 52.30
C ALA A 298 -32.38 -9.50 52.69
N SER A 299 -32.92 -10.49 53.41
CA SER A 299 -34.13 -10.49 54.24
C SER A 299 -35.45 -10.86 53.56
N ARG A 300 -35.87 -12.03 53.78
CA ARG A 300 -36.86 -12.73 54.64
C ARG A 300 -37.33 -14.00 53.99
#